data_b07e94bd4ca77f7e5abc12c719bb9f0b
#
_entry.id   b07e94bd4ca77f7e5abc12c719bb9f0b
#
_cell.length_a   1.000
_cell.length_b   1.000
_cell.length_c   1.000
_cell.angle_alpha   90.00
_cell.angle_beta   90.00
_cell.angle_gamma   90.00
#
_symmetry.space_group_name_H-M   'P 1'
#
loop_
_entity.id
_entity.type
_entity.pdbx_description
1 polymer ?
#
loop_
_entity_poly.entity_id
_entity_poly.type
_entity_poly.pdbx_seq_one_letter_code
_entity_poly.pdbx_strand_id
1 'polypeptide(L)'
;MASGFEQAGAQLAGINGQQTDLRRAVAGGELWMEAGVAETAARRCDQAITEIDDWLSSAYRLTQRRKLGNNADGNAAADRFSRAGRDFIDSMKGAQRVFANMAATYRAAGRTVTQADEAGQEMFRGRSE
;
A
#
# COMPACT_ATOMS: atom_id res chain seq x y z
N MET A 1 12.54 -22.00 9.87
CA MET A 1 11.23 -21.34 10.14
C MET A 1 11.30 -19.91 9.66
N ALA A 2 10.38 -19.51 8.79
CA ALA A 2 10.31 -18.12 8.34
C ALA A 2 9.98 -17.20 9.51
N SER A 3 10.60 -16.01 9.59
CA SER A 3 10.26 -15.03 10.61
C SER A 3 8.84 -14.50 10.38
N GLY A 4 8.22 -13.91 11.42
CA GLY A 4 6.92 -13.28 11.28
C GLY A 4 6.91 -12.17 10.22
N PHE A 5 8.03 -11.45 10.07
CA PHE A 5 8.19 -10.41 9.06
C PHE A 5 8.34 -10.98 7.64
N GLU A 6 8.97 -12.14 7.48
CA GLU A 6 9.02 -12.81 6.19
C GLU A 6 7.64 -13.27 5.74
N GLN A 7 6.84 -13.82 6.66
CA GLN A 7 5.45 -14.20 6.40
C GLN A 7 4.60 -12.97 6.05
N ALA A 8 4.76 -11.87 6.78
CA ALA A 8 4.07 -10.61 6.48
C ALA A 8 4.46 -10.08 5.10
N GLY A 9 5.73 -10.15 4.73
CA GLY A 9 6.21 -9.77 3.40
C GLY A 9 5.58 -10.61 2.29
N ALA A 10 5.46 -11.91 2.49
CA ALA A 10 4.80 -12.81 1.53
C ALA A 10 3.31 -12.49 1.39
N GLN A 11 2.62 -12.20 2.50
CA GLN A 11 1.22 -11.80 2.49
C GLN A 11 1.01 -10.46 1.77
N LEU A 12 1.89 -9.48 2.00
CA LEU A 12 1.85 -8.18 1.31
C LEU A 12 2.08 -8.34 -0.20
N ALA A 13 2.99 -9.22 -0.60
CA ALA A 13 3.22 -9.52 -2.02
C ALA A 13 1.97 -10.13 -2.67
N GLY A 14 1.27 -11.03 -1.96
CA GLY A 14 0.00 -11.62 -2.40
C GLY A 14 -1.09 -10.57 -2.56
N ILE A 15 -1.22 -9.66 -1.61
CA ILE A 15 -2.18 -8.53 -1.66
C ILE A 15 -1.86 -7.62 -2.85
N ASN A 16 -0.59 -7.31 -3.10
CA ASN A 16 -0.18 -6.52 -4.26
C ASN A 16 -0.57 -7.19 -5.58
N GLY A 17 -0.43 -8.51 -5.67
CA GLY A 17 -0.87 -9.27 -6.85
C GLY A 17 -2.37 -9.16 -7.07
N GLN A 18 -3.17 -9.28 -6.01
CA GLN A 18 -4.63 -9.09 -6.05
C GLN A 18 -5.00 -7.67 -6.47
N GLN A 19 -4.29 -6.66 -5.99
CA GLN A 19 -4.50 -5.27 -6.39
C GLN A 19 -4.21 -5.06 -7.89
N THR A 20 -3.20 -5.71 -8.43
CA THR A 20 -2.90 -5.65 -9.87
C THR A 20 -4.06 -6.22 -10.70
N ASP A 21 -4.66 -7.34 -10.26
CA ASP A 21 -5.81 -7.95 -10.92
C ASP A 21 -7.04 -7.03 -10.85
N LEU A 22 -7.27 -6.38 -9.71
CA LEU A 22 -8.35 -5.40 -9.54
C LEU A 22 -8.16 -4.19 -10.48
N ARG A 23 -6.94 -3.72 -10.62
CA ARG A 23 -6.63 -2.61 -11.53
C ARG A 23 -6.91 -2.96 -12.98
N ARG A 24 -6.63 -4.19 -13.39
CA ARG A 24 -6.98 -4.69 -14.73
C ARG A 24 -8.49 -4.74 -14.93
N ALA A 25 -9.25 -5.20 -13.93
CA ALA A 25 -10.71 -5.22 -13.97
C ALA A 25 -11.29 -3.80 -14.09
N VAL A 26 -10.72 -2.83 -13.37
CA VAL A 26 -11.09 -1.41 -13.48
C VAL A 26 -10.80 -0.88 -14.88
N ALA A 27 -9.60 -1.16 -15.39
CA ALA A 27 -9.20 -0.71 -16.74
C ALA A 27 -10.09 -1.31 -17.84
N GLY A 28 -10.57 -2.54 -17.63
CA GLY A 28 -11.51 -3.21 -18.53
C GLY A 28 -12.98 -2.78 -18.38
N GLY A 29 -13.28 -1.87 -17.45
CA GLY A 29 -14.64 -1.41 -17.19
C GLY A 29 -15.51 -2.35 -16.39
N GLU A 30 -14.94 -3.42 -15.81
CA GLU A 30 -15.65 -4.41 -15.01
C GLU A 30 -15.96 -3.93 -13.59
N LEU A 31 -15.12 -3.03 -13.06
CA LEU A 31 -15.26 -2.45 -11.73
C LEU A 31 -15.28 -0.94 -11.81
N TRP A 32 -16.18 -0.32 -11.07
CA TRP A 32 -16.30 1.13 -11.03
C TRP A 32 -16.79 1.58 -9.65
N MET A 33 -16.53 2.84 -9.33
CA MET A 33 -16.98 3.48 -8.09
C MET A 33 -17.44 4.91 -8.40
N GLU A 34 -18.38 5.42 -7.59
CA GLU A 34 -18.73 6.83 -7.64
C GLU A 34 -17.49 7.67 -7.31
N ALA A 35 -17.27 8.76 -8.09
CA ALA A 35 -16.01 9.52 -8.05
C ALA A 35 -15.67 10.08 -6.66
N GLY A 36 -16.64 10.62 -5.95
CA GLY A 36 -16.44 11.18 -4.61
C GLY A 36 -16.08 10.11 -3.58
N VAL A 37 -16.72 8.95 -3.66
CA VAL A 37 -16.42 7.80 -2.79
C VAL A 37 -15.02 7.27 -3.09
N ALA A 38 -14.68 7.15 -4.36
CA ALA A 38 -13.36 6.69 -4.80
C ALA A 38 -12.24 7.62 -4.29
N GLU A 39 -12.40 8.94 -4.42
CA GLU A 39 -11.41 9.90 -3.96
C GLU A 39 -11.28 9.89 -2.43
N THR A 40 -12.38 9.77 -1.70
CA THR A 40 -12.35 9.66 -0.23
C THR A 40 -11.57 8.41 0.20
N ALA A 41 -11.82 7.27 -0.44
CA ALA A 41 -11.10 6.02 -0.15
C ALA A 41 -9.60 6.16 -0.48
N ALA A 42 -9.26 6.76 -1.61
CA ALA A 42 -7.87 6.99 -2.01
C ALA A 42 -7.14 7.90 -1.01
N ARG A 43 -7.77 8.97 -0.54
CA ARG A 43 -7.18 9.87 0.48
C ARG A 43 -6.90 9.16 1.80
N ARG A 44 -7.75 8.23 2.21
CA ARG A 44 -7.50 7.42 3.41
C ARG A 44 -6.26 6.55 3.24
N CYS A 45 -6.05 6.01 2.06
CA CYS A 45 -4.81 5.28 1.76
C CYS A 45 -3.59 6.21 1.81
N ASP A 46 -3.69 7.41 1.25
CA ASP A 46 -2.62 8.42 1.31
C ASP A 46 -2.29 8.80 2.76
N GLN A 47 -3.30 8.96 3.62
CA GLN A 47 -3.12 9.25 5.04
C GLN A 47 -2.39 8.09 5.75
N ALA A 48 -2.75 6.85 5.45
CA ALA A 48 -2.06 5.69 6.00
C ALA A 48 -0.59 5.66 5.60
N ILE A 49 -0.26 6.02 4.36
CA ILE A 49 1.14 6.12 3.89
C ILE A 49 1.89 7.18 4.71
N THR A 50 1.30 8.34 4.93
CA THR A 50 1.89 9.43 5.71
C THR A 50 2.12 9.03 7.17
N GLU A 51 1.16 8.35 7.79
CA GLU A 51 1.28 7.86 9.16
C GLU A 51 2.42 6.83 9.28
N ILE A 52 2.55 5.96 8.29
CA ILE A 52 3.66 5.00 8.25
C ILE A 52 5.00 5.72 8.09
N ASP A 53 5.08 6.78 7.28
CA ASP A 53 6.30 7.60 7.18
C ASP A 53 6.70 8.20 8.54
N ASP A 54 5.73 8.68 9.31
CA ASP A 54 5.99 9.22 10.65
C ASP A 54 6.53 8.13 11.59
N TRP A 55 5.94 6.95 11.55
CA TRP A 55 6.44 5.81 12.33
C TRP A 55 7.83 5.38 11.89
N LEU A 56 8.10 5.38 10.59
CA LEU A 56 9.42 5.00 10.06
C LEU A 56 10.52 5.95 10.52
N SER A 57 10.22 7.25 10.66
CA SER A 57 11.21 8.22 11.18
C SER A 57 11.72 7.82 12.56
N SER A 58 10.85 7.28 13.42
CA SER A 58 11.24 6.78 14.75
C SER A 58 11.83 5.37 14.68
N ALA A 59 11.33 4.55 13.77
CA ALA A 59 11.70 3.13 13.66
C ALA A 59 13.13 2.92 13.16
N TYR A 60 13.72 3.88 12.45
CA TYR A 60 15.11 3.76 11.99
C TYR A 60 16.10 3.54 13.13
N ARG A 61 15.77 3.98 14.35
CA ARG A 61 16.60 3.68 15.53
C ARG A 61 16.66 2.19 15.84
N LEU A 62 15.67 1.40 15.41
CA LEU A 62 15.64 -0.05 15.61
C LEU A 62 16.68 -0.77 14.77
N THR A 63 17.22 -0.15 13.73
CA THR A 63 18.27 -0.72 12.89
C THR A 63 19.66 -0.53 13.48
N GLN A 64 19.81 0.36 14.47
CA GLN A 64 21.09 0.63 15.10
C GLN A 64 21.46 -0.51 16.02
N ARG A 65 22.72 -0.93 15.94
CA ARG A 65 23.23 -2.00 16.79
C ARG A 65 23.32 -1.53 18.25
N ARG A 66 22.62 -2.21 19.13
CA ARG A 66 22.62 -1.90 20.56
C ARG A 66 23.79 -2.59 21.24
N LYS A 67 24.31 -1.95 22.30
CA LYS A 67 25.32 -2.54 23.18
C LYS A 67 24.62 -3.39 24.25
N LEU A 68 24.56 -4.69 24.04
CA LEU A 68 23.90 -5.64 24.94
C LEU A 68 24.88 -6.50 25.71
N GLY A 69 26.12 -6.05 25.82
CA GLY A 69 27.21 -6.74 26.47
C GLY A 69 28.35 -7.01 25.51
N ASN A 70 29.57 -7.10 26.04
CA ASN A 70 30.78 -7.27 25.24
C ASN A 70 31.21 -8.75 25.24
N ASN A 71 30.28 -9.66 24.93
CA ASN A 71 30.49 -11.09 24.81
C ASN A 71 29.72 -11.64 23.62
N ALA A 72 29.91 -12.94 23.31
CA ALA A 72 29.29 -13.58 22.14
C ALA A 72 27.76 -13.51 22.20
N ASP A 73 27.16 -13.74 23.37
CA ASP A 73 25.70 -13.73 23.54
C ASP A 73 25.12 -12.32 23.37
N GLY A 74 25.78 -11.31 23.97
CA GLY A 74 25.36 -9.90 23.81
C GLY A 74 25.47 -9.42 22.39
N ASN A 75 26.53 -9.79 21.67
CA ASN A 75 26.72 -9.45 20.27
C ASN A 75 25.68 -10.15 19.37
N ALA A 76 25.39 -11.42 19.62
CA ALA A 76 24.38 -12.16 18.88
C ALA A 76 22.98 -11.56 19.07
N ALA A 77 22.64 -11.15 20.31
CA ALA A 77 21.38 -10.50 20.61
C ALA A 77 21.28 -9.14 19.91
N ALA A 78 22.35 -8.33 19.92
CA ALA A 78 22.40 -7.05 19.23
C ALA A 78 22.16 -7.20 17.72
N ASP A 79 22.78 -8.22 17.11
CA ASP A 79 22.60 -8.50 15.68
C ASP A 79 21.16 -8.91 15.38
N ARG A 80 20.54 -9.72 16.22
CA ARG A 80 19.13 -10.13 16.06
C ARG A 80 18.17 -8.95 16.17
N PHE A 81 18.36 -8.09 17.17
CA PHE A 81 17.52 -6.89 17.32
C PHE A 81 17.66 -5.93 16.13
N SER A 82 18.89 -5.71 15.67
CA SER A 82 19.15 -4.88 14.51
C SER A 82 18.48 -5.45 13.25
N ARG A 83 18.56 -6.74 13.05
CA ARG A 83 17.93 -7.43 11.91
C ARG A 83 16.42 -7.38 11.97
N ALA A 84 15.83 -7.63 13.15
CA ALA A 84 14.40 -7.51 13.36
C ALA A 84 13.90 -6.09 13.08
N GLY A 85 14.65 -5.07 13.49
CA GLY A 85 14.34 -3.67 13.19
C GLY A 85 14.31 -3.39 11.68
N ARG A 86 15.30 -3.91 10.94
CA ARG A 86 15.31 -3.78 9.48
C ARG A 86 14.13 -4.50 8.82
N ASP A 87 13.81 -5.72 9.27
CA ASP A 87 12.67 -6.48 8.77
C ASP A 87 11.35 -5.76 9.02
N PHE A 88 11.21 -5.13 10.19
CA PHE A 88 10.05 -4.30 10.51
C PHE A 88 9.91 -3.14 9.53
N ILE A 89 10.99 -2.40 9.27
CA ILE A 89 11.01 -1.27 8.35
C ILE A 89 10.63 -1.74 6.93
N ASP A 90 11.19 -2.84 6.47
CA ASP A 90 10.89 -3.40 5.15
C ASP A 90 9.42 -3.79 5.03
N SER A 91 8.84 -4.40 6.08
CA SER A 91 7.42 -4.73 6.13
C SER A 91 6.54 -3.49 6.07
N MET A 92 6.90 -2.43 6.79
CA MET A 92 6.13 -1.17 6.78
C MET A 92 6.20 -0.48 5.42
N LYS A 93 7.35 -0.49 4.77
CA LYS A 93 7.49 0.02 3.40
C LYS A 93 6.67 -0.82 2.41
N GLY A 94 6.60 -2.13 2.62
CA GLY A 94 5.73 -3.01 1.86
C GLY A 94 4.26 -2.65 2.00
N ALA A 95 3.81 -2.33 3.22
CA ALA A 95 2.46 -1.86 3.49
C ALA A 95 2.17 -0.53 2.76
N GLN A 96 3.13 0.40 2.74
CA GLN A 96 2.98 1.65 2.00
C GLN A 96 2.75 1.41 0.50
N ARG A 97 3.46 0.44 -0.09
CA ARG A 97 3.25 0.07 -1.50
C ARG A 97 1.85 -0.48 -1.75
N VAL A 98 1.33 -1.29 -0.82
CA VAL A 98 -0.04 -1.80 -0.90
C VAL A 98 -1.04 -0.64 -0.87
N PHE A 99 -0.90 0.29 0.07
CA PHE A 99 -1.79 1.45 0.15
C PHE A 99 -1.69 2.36 -1.09
N ALA A 100 -0.49 2.54 -1.65
CA ALA A 100 -0.31 3.30 -2.88
C ALA A 100 -1.04 2.64 -4.06
N ASN A 101 -0.96 1.32 -4.19
CA ASN A 101 -1.70 0.55 -5.20
C ASN A 101 -3.21 0.65 -5.00
N MET A 102 -3.68 0.56 -3.75
CA MET A 102 -5.10 0.73 -3.43
C MET A 102 -5.60 2.12 -3.83
N ALA A 103 -4.86 3.16 -3.48
CA ALA A 103 -5.21 4.54 -3.85
C ALA A 103 -5.34 4.69 -5.36
N ALA A 104 -4.38 4.16 -6.12
CA ALA A 104 -4.39 4.19 -7.58
C ALA A 104 -5.61 3.45 -8.15
N THR A 105 -5.96 2.30 -7.57
CA THR A 105 -7.12 1.49 -7.97
C THR A 105 -8.43 2.24 -7.73
N TYR A 106 -8.59 2.85 -6.55
CA TYR A 106 -9.77 3.66 -6.24
C TYR A 106 -9.94 4.83 -7.21
N ARG A 107 -8.85 5.56 -7.47
CA ARG A 107 -8.89 6.69 -8.40
C ARG A 107 -9.22 6.27 -9.83
N ALA A 108 -8.67 5.14 -10.28
CA ALA A 108 -8.98 4.58 -11.58
C ALA A 108 -10.45 4.19 -11.69
N ALA A 109 -11.02 3.56 -10.65
CA ALA A 109 -12.43 3.18 -10.60
C ALA A 109 -13.35 4.42 -10.67
N GLY A 110 -12.98 5.49 -9.97
CA GLY A 110 -13.74 6.74 -10.02
C GLY A 110 -13.70 7.42 -11.38
N ARG A 111 -12.54 7.43 -12.04
CA ARG A 111 -12.39 8.00 -13.39
C ARG A 111 -13.21 7.24 -14.44
N THR A 112 -13.26 5.91 -14.32
CA THR A 112 -14.03 5.07 -15.23
C THR A 112 -15.50 5.46 -15.23
N VAL A 113 -16.08 5.70 -14.06
CA VAL A 113 -17.47 6.17 -13.92
C VAL A 113 -17.64 7.55 -14.55
N THR A 114 -16.74 8.49 -14.28
CA THR A 114 -16.79 9.83 -14.84
C THR A 114 -16.74 9.81 -16.36
N GLN A 115 -15.87 9.02 -16.95
CA GLN A 115 -15.78 8.86 -18.41
C GLN A 115 -17.05 8.26 -19.00
N ALA A 116 -17.63 7.27 -18.35
CA ALA A 116 -18.88 6.66 -18.80
C ALA A 116 -20.04 7.67 -18.75
N ASP A 117 -20.12 8.48 -17.70
CA ASP A 117 -21.12 9.55 -17.58
C ASP A 117 -20.97 10.61 -18.69
N GLU A 118 -19.76 11.03 -18.98
CA GLU A 118 -19.48 11.99 -20.06
C GLU A 118 -19.88 11.42 -21.41
N ALA A 119 -19.53 10.17 -21.70
CA ALA A 119 -19.92 9.49 -22.93
C ALA A 119 -21.44 9.37 -23.06
N GLY A 120 -22.13 9.07 -21.97
CA GLY A 120 -23.59 9.02 -21.91
C GLY A 120 -24.21 10.37 -22.21
N GLN A 121 -23.67 11.45 -21.64
CA GLN A 121 -24.15 12.81 -21.90
C GLN A 121 -23.94 13.22 -23.36
N GLU A 122 -22.82 12.91 -23.96
CA GLU A 122 -22.54 13.18 -25.37
C GLU A 122 -23.52 12.45 -26.27
N MET A 123 -23.81 11.19 -25.99
CA MET A 123 -24.81 10.41 -26.73
C MET A 123 -26.20 11.04 -26.63
N PHE A 124 -26.56 11.56 -25.46
CA PHE A 124 -27.84 12.23 -25.24
C PHE A 124 -27.94 13.53 -26.03
N ARG A 125 -26.86 14.31 -26.07
CA ARG A 125 -26.82 15.56 -26.85
C ARG A 125 -26.93 15.29 -28.35
N GLY A 126 -26.29 14.24 -28.84
CA GLY A 126 -26.37 13.85 -30.25
C GLY A 126 -27.78 13.41 -30.68
N ARG A 127 -28.60 12.89 -29.77
CA ARG A 127 -29.98 12.45 -30.05
C ARG A 127 -31.02 13.58 -30.01
N SER A 128 -30.69 14.70 -29.38
CA SER A 128 -31.63 15.83 -29.26
C SER A 128 -31.54 16.81 -30.44
N GLU A 129 -30.62 16.59 -31.35
CA GLU A 129 -30.50 17.28 -32.61
C GLU A 129 -31.18 16.44 -33.74
#